data_5078dabdc5de753afa004d121314c13d
#
_entry.id   5078dabdc5de753afa004d121314c13d
#
_cell.length_a   1.000
_cell.length_b   1.000
_cell.length_c   1.000
_cell.angle_alpha   90.00
_cell.angle_beta   90.00
_cell.angle_gamma   90.00
#
_symmetry.space_group_name_H-M   'P 1'
#
loop_
_entity.id
_entity.type
_entity.pdbx_description
1 polymer ?
#
loop_
_entity_poly.entity_id
_entity_poly.type
_entity_poly.pdbx_seq_one_letter_code
_entity_poly.pdbx_strand_id
1 'polypeptide(L)'
;MEAGRPDTITPEKIRTIEKNGGTRISINPQSMKDETVKAIGRNHTSAEIREAVKCTEEISKLSINTDIIAGLPGEDVGDFSSTVEEILKLKVDNVTVHSLAVKRKSRLAEEDKEYHYSHGQIVKDMLKKADEILRNAGYSPYYLYRQKHMSGSLENLGYARPSHEGLYNIRIMDEHQMIIALGAGGISKAYDFDSRTLERVPNVNNYKIYIEQIDKMIKRKQDS
;
A
#
# COMPACT_ATOMS: atom_id res chain seq x y z
N MET A 1 -4.78 -7.04 -7.55
CA MET A 1 -5.79 -5.97 -7.79
C MET A 1 -5.84 -5.06 -6.57
N GLU A 2 -5.67 -3.77 -6.77
CA GLU A 2 -5.84 -2.78 -5.69
C GLU A 2 -7.32 -2.41 -5.57
N ALA A 3 -8.03 -2.98 -4.61
CA ALA A 3 -9.43 -2.69 -4.33
C ALA A 3 -9.58 -1.59 -3.27
N GLY A 4 -8.61 -1.51 -2.36
CA GLY A 4 -8.40 -0.45 -1.38
C GLY A 4 -9.53 -0.22 -0.38
N ARG A 5 -10.72 0.06 -0.85
CA ARG A 5 -11.88 0.44 -0.03
C ARG A 5 -12.89 -0.70 0.08
N PRO A 6 -13.32 -1.08 1.31
CA PRO A 6 -14.25 -2.20 1.52
C PRO A 6 -15.63 -1.97 0.88
N ASP A 7 -16.13 -0.73 0.87
CA ASP A 7 -17.40 -0.35 0.26
C ASP A 7 -17.49 -0.60 -1.26
N THR A 8 -16.35 -0.80 -1.91
CA THR A 8 -16.28 -1.12 -3.35
C THR A 8 -16.12 -2.61 -3.62
N ILE A 9 -15.98 -3.43 -2.60
CA ILE A 9 -15.76 -4.88 -2.70
C ILE A 9 -17.12 -5.59 -2.69
N THR A 10 -17.43 -6.27 -3.78
CA THR A 10 -18.66 -7.06 -3.92
C THR A 10 -18.33 -8.49 -4.35
N PRO A 11 -19.16 -9.49 -4.03
CA PRO A 11 -18.96 -10.87 -4.46
C PRO A 11 -18.74 -11.02 -5.98
N GLU A 12 -19.45 -10.23 -6.76
CA GLU A 12 -19.32 -10.23 -8.24
C GLU A 12 -17.92 -9.74 -8.67
N LYS A 13 -17.43 -8.65 -8.09
CA LYS A 13 -16.09 -8.13 -8.38
C LYS A 13 -14.99 -9.12 -8.00
N ILE A 14 -15.10 -9.74 -6.83
CA ILE A 14 -14.11 -10.74 -6.35
C ILE A 14 -14.05 -11.90 -7.36
N ARG A 15 -15.22 -12.48 -7.72
CA ARG A 15 -15.28 -13.56 -8.73
C ARG A 15 -14.73 -13.12 -10.09
N THR A 16 -15.00 -11.87 -10.50
CA THR A 16 -14.49 -11.32 -11.76
C THR A 16 -12.97 -11.20 -11.74
N ILE A 17 -12.39 -10.74 -10.62
CA ILE A 17 -10.94 -10.64 -10.45
C ILE A 17 -10.31 -12.04 -10.57
N GLU A 18 -10.81 -13.01 -9.83
CA GLU A 18 -10.28 -14.39 -9.85
C GLU A 18 -10.45 -15.04 -11.23
N LYS A 19 -11.61 -14.96 -11.83
CA LYS A 19 -11.90 -15.50 -13.18
C LYS A 19 -10.98 -14.94 -14.26
N ASN A 20 -10.52 -13.70 -14.12
CA ASN A 20 -9.59 -13.07 -15.06
C ASN A 20 -8.11 -13.20 -14.65
N GLY A 21 -7.78 -14.18 -13.81
CA GLY A 21 -6.40 -14.51 -13.45
C GLY A 21 -5.79 -13.64 -12.36
N GLY A 22 -6.60 -12.85 -11.66
CA GLY A 22 -6.13 -12.17 -10.46
C GLY A 22 -5.77 -13.19 -9.40
N THR A 23 -4.63 -12.99 -8.73
CA THR A 23 -4.12 -13.88 -7.67
C THR A 23 -4.15 -13.22 -6.30
N ARG A 24 -4.34 -11.90 -6.26
CA ARG A 24 -4.23 -11.09 -5.04
C ARG A 24 -5.17 -9.89 -5.07
N ILE A 25 -5.72 -9.56 -3.91
CA ILE A 25 -6.55 -8.38 -3.69
C ILE A 25 -6.03 -7.60 -2.49
N SER A 26 -6.10 -6.26 -2.53
CA SER A 26 -5.79 -5.40 -1.39
C SER A 26 -7.06 -4.85 -0.78
N ILE A 27 -7.23 -5.01 0.54
CA ILE A 27 -8.33 -4.48 1.35
C ILE A 27 -7.70 -3.65 2.47
N ASN A 28 -7.74 -2.32 2.37
CA ASN A 28 -6.86 -1.44 3.12
C ASN A 28 -7.62 -0.66 4.21
N PRO A 29 -7.57 -1.09 5.48
CA PRO A 29 -8.21 -0.40 6.60
C PRO A 29 -7.55 0.93 6.94
N GLN A 30 -6.25 1.06 6.80
CA GLN A 30 -5.36 2.10 7.32
C GLN A 30 -5.25 2.08 8.86
N SER A 31 -6.35 1.96 9.58
CA SER A 31 -6.50 1.69 11.01
C SER A 31 -7.78 0.87 11.25
N MET A 32 -7.84 0.13 12.34
CA MET A 32 -9.05 -0.55 12.81
C MET A 32 -9.80 0.27 13.88
N LYS A 33 -9.34 1.50 14.17
CA LYS A 33 -10.02 2.46 15.06
C LYS A 33 -10.92 3.37 14.23
N ASP A 34 -12.24 3.17 14.31
CA ASP A 34 -13.23 3.84 13.46
C ASP A 34 -13.17 5.38 13.56
N GLU A 35 -12.85 5.91 14.75
CA GLU A 35 -12.67 7.34 14.97
C GLU A 35 -11.51 7.92 14.16
N THR A 36 -10.37 7.22 14.14
CA THR A 36 -9.19 7.59 13.34
C THR A 36 -9.49 7.52 11.85
N VAL A 37 -10.15 6.44 11.40
CA VAL A 37 -10.55 6.24 10.01
C VAL A 37 -11.41 7.40 9.52
N LYS A 38 -12.40 7.81 10.33
CA LYS A 38 -13.26 8.96 10.05
C LYS A 38 -12.48 10.28 10.04
N ALA A 39 -11.55 10.47 10.98
CA ALA A 39 -10.73 11.69 11.06
C ALA A 39 -9.84 11.91 9.84
N ILE A 40 -9.34 10.83 9.22
CA ILE A 40 -8.55 10.89 7.98
C ILE A 40 -9.41 10.94 6.70
N GLY A 41 -10.72 11.14 6.83
CA GLY A 41 -11.64 11.31 5.70
C GLY A 41 -11.99 10.02 4.97
N ARG A 42 -11.87 8.88 5.61
CA ARG A 42 -12.34 7.59 5.10
C ARG A 42 -13.76 7.31 5.60
N ASN A 43 -14.59 6.71 4.75
CA ASN A 43 -16.02 6.48 5.02
C ASN A 43 -16.33 5.00 5.29
N HIS A 44 -15.36 4.23 5.78
CA HIS A 44 -15.56 2.83 6.13
C HIS A 44 -15.31 2.60 7.62
N THR A 45 -15.80 1.49 8.11
CA THR A 45 -15.65 1.03 9.49
C THR A 45 -14.79 -0.25 9.54
N SER A 46 -14.28 -0.55 10.73
CA SER A 46 -13.59 -1.81 11.01
C SER A 46 -14.49 -3.03 10.78
N ALA A 47 -15.81 -2.90 11.00
CA ALA A 47 -16.78 -3.96 10.71
C ALA A 47 -16.88 -4.27 9.21
N GLU A 48 -16.92 -3.24 8.35
CA GLU A 48 -16.92 -3.41 6.89
C GLU A 48 -15.64 -4.03 6.36
N ILE A 49 -14.48 -3.73 6.97
CA ILE A 49 -13.21 -4.40 6.67
C ILE A 49 -13.30 -5.90 6.97
N ARG A 50 -13.79 -6.27 8.17
CA ARG A 50 -13.95 -7.67 8.54
C ARG A 50 -14.89 -8.42 7.61
N GLU A 51 -15.97 -7.78 7.19
CA GLU A 51 -16.93 -8.37 6.26
C GLU A 51 -16.33 -8.54 4.86
N ALA A 52 -15.61 -7.55 4.34
CA ALA A 52 -14.95 -7.62 3.04
C ALA A 52 -13.89 -8.72 2.99
N VAL A 53 -13.09 -8.87 4.05
CA VAL A 53 -12.09 -9.95 4.17
C VAL A 53 -12.79 -11.30 4.20
N LYS A 54 -13.78 -11.49 5.08
CA LYS A 54 -14.55 -12.72 5.21
C LYS A 54 -15.20 -13.11 3.87
N CYS A 55 -15.89 -12.17 3.22
CA CYS A 55 -16.50 -12.41 1.93
C CYS A 55 -15.46 -12.86 0.88
N THR A 56 -14.27 -12.25 0.87
CA THR A 56 -13.20 -12.64 -0.06
C THR A 56 -12.70 -14.07 0.21
N GLU A 57 -12.48 -14.44 1.46
CA GLU A 57 -12.05 -15.78 1.85
C GLU A 57 -13.08 -16.87 1.51
N GLU A 58 -14.37 -16.57 1.69
CA GLU A 58 -15.45 -17.53 1.43
C GLU A 58 -15.67 -17.86 -0.04
N ILE A 59 -15.42 -16.88 -0.93
CA ILE A 59 -15.80 -17.00 -2.35
C ILE A 59 -14.64 -17.05 -3.34
N SER A 60 -13.40 -16.93 -2.88
CA SER A 60 -12.20 -16.94 -3.74
C SER A 60 -10.98 -17.53 -3.06
N LYS A 61 -9.92 -17.78 -3.86
CA LYS A 61 -8.59 -18.16 -3.40
C LYS A 61 -7.58 -17.02 -3.52
N LEU A 62 -8.05 -15.79 -3.62
CA LEU A 62 -7.19 -14.61 -3.73
C LEU A 62 -6.41 -14.42 -2.43
N SER A 63 -5.10 -14.24 -2.53
CA SER A 63 -4.31 -13.76 -1.39
C SER A 63 -4.73 -12.35 -1.00
N ILE A 64 -4.94 -12.11 0.29
CA ILE A 64 -5.39 -10.82 0.81
C ILE A 64 -4.21 -10.04 1.36
N ASN A 65 -4.00 -8.83 0.83
CA ASN A 65 -3.10 -7.82 1.36
C ASN A 65 -3.88 -6.75 2.09
N THR A 66 -3.33 -6.26 3.21
CA THR A 66 -3.87 -5.10 3.93
C THR A 66 -2.78 -4.07 4.19
N ASP A 67 -3.15 -2.79 4.06
CA ASP A 67 -2.26 -1.68 4.40
C ASP A 67 -2.77 -0.98 5.66
N ILE A 68 -1.84 -0.73 6.60
CA ILE A 68 -2.06 0.02 7.83
C ILE A 68 -1.04 1.15 7.94
N ILE A 69 -1.38 2.23 8.64
CA ILE A 69 -0.54 3.42 8.75
C ILE A 69 -0.19 3.71 10.20
N ALA A 70 1.11 3.69 10.52
CA ALA A 70 1.64 4.14 11.79
C ALA A 70 1.76 5.66 11.82
N GLY A 71 1.36 6.30 12.93
CA GLY A 71 1.46 7.73 13.14
C GLY A 71 0.24 8.52 12.67
N LEU A 72 -0.91 7.89 12.56
CA LEU A 72 -2.16 8.60 12.32
C LEU A 72 -2.52 9.51 13.49
N PRO A 73 -3.12 10.71 13.24
CA PRO A 73 -3.48 11.64 14.29
C PRO A 73 -4.42 11.03 15.33
N GLY A 74 -4.09 11.21 16.60
CA GLY A 74 -4.90 10.72 17.72
C GLY A 74 -4.70 9.24 18.06
N GLU A 75 -3.72 8.57 17.45
CA GLU A 75 -3.32 7.21 17.80
C GLU A 75 -2.01 7.19 18.61
N ASP A 76 -2.00 6.35 19.63
CA ASP A 76 -0.82 5.97 20.37
C ASP A 76 -0.30 4.56 19.96
N VAL A 77 0.77 4.09 20.62
CA VAL A 77 1.35 2.76 20.36
C VAL A 77 0.35 1.64 20.70
N GLY A 78 -0.51 1.84 21.68
CA GLY A 78 -1.54 0.87 22.07
C GLY A 78 -2.64 0.74 21.01
N ASP A 79 -3.15 1.87 20.51
CA ASP A 79 -4.15 1.91 19.43
C ASP A 79 -3.63 1.22 18.17
N PHE A 80 -2.38 1.54 17.79
CA PHE A 80 -1.76 0.94 16.63
C PHE A 80 -1.49 -0.57 16.80
N SER A 81 -1.05 -1.00 17.99
CA SER A 81 -0.87 -2.41 18.31
C SER A 81 -2.19 -3.16 18.22
N SER A 82 -3.28 -2.58 18.75
CA SER A 82 -4.62 -3.15 18.63
C SER A 82 -5.06 -3.31 17.18
N THR A 83 -4.74 -2.34 16.31
CA THR A 83 -4.97 -2.44 14.86
C THR A 83 -4.23 -3.63 14.26
N VAL A 84 -2.94 -3.82 14.58
CA VAL A 84 -2.15 -4.98 14.09
C VAL A 84 -2.76 -6.30 14.56
N GLU A 85 -3.13 -6.40 15.83
CA GLU A 85 -3.75 -7.62 16.41
C GLU A 85 -5.10 -7.94 15.77
N GLU A 86 -5.94 -6.93 15.50
CA GLU A 86 -7.21 -7.10 14.80
C GLU A 86 -6.99 -7.63 13.36
N ILE A 87 -6.02 -7.10 12.64
CA ILE A 87 -5.65 -7.58 11.31
C ILE A 87 -5.18 -9.04 11.35
N LEU A 88 -4.39 -9.42 12.35
CA LEU A 88 -3.96 -10.81 12.50
C LEU A 88 -5.12 -11.80 12.73
N LYS A 89 -6.18 -11.38 13.45
CA LYS A 89 -7.40 -12.18 13.61
C LYS A 89 -8.11 -12.45 12.28
N LEU A 90 -7.96 -11.57 11.30
CA LEU A 90 -8.50 -11.74 9.94
C LEU A 90 -7.70 -12.71 9.08
N LYS A 91 -6.56 -13.21 9.56
CA LYS A 91 -5.69 -14.20 8.88
C LYS A 91 -5.27 -13.80 7.47
N VAL A 92 -5.15 -12.52 7.18
CA VAL A 92 -4.68 -12.01 5.89
C VAL A 92 -3.29 -12.54 5.55
N ASP A 93 -2.94 -12.59 4.26
CA ASP A 93 -1.66 -13.17 3.83
C ASP A 93 -0.50 -12.17 3.89
N ASN A 94 -0.80 -10.89 3.68
CA ASN A 94 0.20 -9.82 3.69
C ASN A 94 -0.29 -8.62 4.48
N VAL A 95 0.64 -7.98 5.17
CA VAL A 95 0.42 -6.71 5.87
C VAL A 95 1.50 -5.74 5.45
N THR A 96 1.13 -4.57 4.91
CA THR A 96 2.05 -3.47 4.68
C THR A 96 1.88 -2.44 5.77
N VAL A 97 2.94 -2.18 6.51
CA VAL A 97 3.00 -1.15 7.54
C VAL A 97 3.63 0.10 6.96
N HIS A 98 2.81 1.12 6.76
CA HIS A 98 3.23 2.43 6.28
C HIS A 98 3.53 3.36 7.46
N SER A 99 4.55 4.19 7.32
CA SER A 99 4.70 5.38 8.17
C SER A 99 3.96 6.54 7.52
N LEU A 100 3.24 7.32 8.32
CA LEU A 100 2.48 8.45 7.81
C LEU A 100 3.37 9.42 7.04
N ALA A 101 3.02 9.68 5.78
CA ALA A 101 3.65 10.70 4.95
C ALA A 101 2.72 11.92 4.85
N VAL A 102 3.13 13.04 5.46
CA VAL A 102 2.33 14.27 5.47
C VAL A 102 2.54 15.02 4.15
N LYS A 103 1.51 15.03 3.32
CA LYS A 103 1.54 15.75 2.03
C LYS A 103 1.37 17.25 2.26
N ARG A 104 2.16 18.08 1.56
CA ARG A 104 2.18 19.56 1.70
C ARG A 104 0.81 20.24 1.61
N LYS A 105 -0.15 19.66 0.88
CA LYS A 105 -1.51 20.19 0.69
C LYS A 105 -2.56 19.39 1.46
N SER A 106 -2.17 18.65 2.48
CA SER A 106 -3.11 17.93 3.34
C SER A 106 -3.59 18.84 4.46
N ARG A 107 -4.81 18.62 4.91
CA ARG A 107 -5.37 19.32 6.07
C ARG A 107 -4.44 19.24 7.30
N LEU A 108 -3.83 18.07 7.52
CA LEU A 108 -2.88 17.88 8.62
C LEU A 108 -1.66 18.81 8.49
N ALA A 109 -1.13 19.02 7.26
CA ALA A 109 -0.01 19.94 7.05
C ALA A 109 -0.38 21.40 7.22
N GLU A 110 -1.66 21.76 7.07
CA GLU A 110 -2.18 23.11 7.31
C GLU A 110 -2.37 23.35 8.81
N GLU A 111 -2.84 22.34 9.55
CA GLU A 111 -3.10 22.40 10.98
C GLU A 111 -1.80 22.27 11.82
N ASP A 112 -0.88 21.39 11.42
CA ASP A 112 0.40 21.18 12.10
C ASP A 112 1.54 20.92 11.10
N LYS A 113 2.33 21.94 10.80
CA LYS A 113 3.48 21.87 9.87
C LYS A 113 4.62 21.01 10.38
N GLU A 114 4.73 20.86 11.68
CA GLU A 114 5.80 20.14 12.36
C GLU A 114 5.41 18.69 12.74
N TYR A 115 4.18 18.27 12.42
CA TYR A 115 3.64 16.96 12.79
C TYR A 115 4.60 15.80 12.51
N HIS A 116 5.19 15.78 11.33
CA HIS A 116 6.11 14.71 10.92
C HIS A 116 7.46 14.72 11.66
N TYR A 117 7.86 15.86 12.23
CA TYR A 117 9.07 15.95 13.06
C TYR A 117 8.77 15.59 14.53
N SER A 118 7.69 16.13 15.07
CA SER A 118 7.34 15.94 16.48
C SER A 118 6.92 14.51 16.83
N HIS A 119 6.40 13.76 15.86
CA HIS A 119 5.87 12.40 16.06
C HIS A 119 6.83 11.27 15.64
N GLY A 120 8.07 11.59 15.27
CA GLY A 120 9.03 10.59 14.78
C GLY A 120 9.32 9.45 15.77
N GLN A 121 9.41 9.76 17.07
CA GLN A 121 9.71 8.74 18.10
C GLN A 121 8.53 7.79 18.32
N ILE A 122 7.30 8.31 18.42
CA ILE A 122 6.11 7.47 18.61
C ILE A 122 5.89 6.55 17.40
N VAL A 123 6.10 7.06 16.17
CA VAL A 123 6.02 6.23 14.96
C VAL A 123 7.06 5.12 14.97
N LYS A 124 8.29 5.41 15.41
CA LYS A 124 9.34 4.40 15.56
C LYS A 124 8.94 3.30 16.55
N ASP A 125 8.33 3.66 17.65
CA ASP A 125 7.86 2.71 18.66
C ASP A 125 6.69 1.87 18.14
N MET A 126 5.76 2.47 17.38
CA MET A 126 4.69 1.77 16.67
C MET A 126 5.25 0.73 15.70
N LEU A 127 6.21 1.11 14.84
CA LEU A 127 6.82 0.21 13.86
C LEU A 127 7.55 -0.95 14.52
N LYS A 128 8.32 -0.67 15.59
CA LYS A 128 8.99 -1.70 16.36
C LYS A 128 7.99 -2.69 16.95
N LYS A 129 6.90 -2.18 17.51
CA LYS A 129 5.86 -3.02 18.10
C LYS A 129 5.14 -3.86 17.05
N ALA A 130 4.84 -3.30 15.88
CA ALA A 130 4.28 -4.04 14.76
C ALA A 130 5.20 -5.16 14.28
N ASP A 131 6.50 -4.89 14.14
CA ASP A 131 7.50 -5.91 13.76
C ASP A 131 7.51 -7.09 14.74
N GLU A 132 7.52 -6.80 16.06
CA GLU A 132 7.46 -7.82 17.10
C GLU A 132 6.18 -8.68 16.98
N ILE A 133 5.01 -8.05 16.86
CA ILE A 133 3.72 -8.74 16.81
C ILE A 133 3.62 -9.59 15.52
N LEU A 134 3.97 -9.03 14.36
CA LEU A 134 3.87 -9.72 13.08
C LEU A 134 4.83 -10.90 12.99
N ARG A 135 6.08 -10.75 13.44
CA ARG A 135 7.05 -11.85 13.46
C ARG A 135 6.62 -12.99 14.40
N ASN A 136 6.12 -12.65 15.58
CA ASN A 136 5.59 -13.65 16.52
C ASN A 136 4.38 -14.41 15.95
N ALA A 137 3.63 -13.80 15.03
CA ALA A 137 2.53 -14.43 14.31
C ALA A 137 2.97 -15.17 13.03
N GLY A 138 4.28 -15.30 12.78
CA GLY A 138 4.84 -16.06 11.65
C GLY A 138 4.91 -15.29 10.33
N TYR A 139 4.77 -13.97 10.35
CA TYR A 139 5.02 -13.13 9.17
C TYR A 139 6.49 -12.73 9.09
N SER A 140 7.02 -12.63 7.89
CA SER A 140 8.39 -12.16 7.62
C SER A 140 8.37 -10.92 6.76
N PRO A 141 9.24 -9.91 7.02
CA PRO A 141 9.42 -8.79 6.13
C PRO A 141 10.02 -9.28 4.81
N TYR A 142 9.52 -8.78 3.66
CA TYR A 142 9.98 -9.21 2.36
C TYR A 142 10.28 -8.07 1.39
N TYR A 143 9.80 -6.86 1.65
CA TYR A 143 10.20 -5.65 0.94
C TYR A 143 10.09 -4.42 1.83
N LEU A 144 10.83 -3.38 1.46
CA LEU A 144 10.79 -2.09 2.09
C LEU A 144 10.91 -0.97 1.05
N TYR A 145 10.36 0.20 1.37
CA TYR A 145 10.56 1.40 0.57
C TYR A 145 10.39 2.68 1.39
N ARG A 146 10.99 3.76 0.90
CA ARG A 146 10.85 5.10 1.49
C ARG A 146 10.04 6.03 0.60
N GLN A 147 9.25 6.87 1.23
CA GLN A 147 8.61 8.02 0.58
C GLN A 147 9.24 9.31 1.09
N LYS A 148 9.11 10.40 0.32
CA LYS A 148 9.51 11.73 0.78
C LYS A 148 8.54 12.23 1.87
N HIS A 149 9.05 12.97 2.85
CA HIS A 149 8.26 13.58 3.94
C HIS A 149 7.54 12.57 4.85
N MET A 150 8.17 11.44 5.14
CA MET A 150 7.69 10.49 6.13
C MET A 150 8.09 10.94 7.54
N SER A 151 7.22 10.67 8.51
CA SER A 151 7.51 10.90 9.93
C SER A 151 8.77 10.13 10.34
N GLY A 152 9.77 10.84 10.88
CA GLY A 152 11.04 10.27 11.33
C GLY A 152 11.95 9.70 10.24
N SER A 153 11.70 9.98 8.94
CA SER A 153 12.44 9.39 7.80
C SER A 153 12.48 7.85 7.81
N LEU A 154 11.44 7.24 8.36
CA LEU A 154 11.31 5.80 8.54
C LEU A 154 10.88 5.10 7.24
N GLU A 155 11.01 3.78 7.20
CA GLU A 155 10.66 2.97 6.03
C GLU A 155 9.27 2.37 6.15
N ASN A 156 8.63 2.14 5.01
CA ASN A 156 7.47 1.29 4.91
C ASN A 156 7.93 -0.15 4.75
N LEU A 157 7.31 -1.08 5.47
CA LEU A 157 7.67 -2.49 5.48
C LEU A 157 6.49 -3.36 5.08
N GLY A 158 6.70 -4.25 4.13
CA GLY A 158 5.74 -5.28 3.78
C GLY A 158 6.10 -6.61 4.42
N TYR A 159 5.12 -7.21 5.09
CA TYR A 159 5.22 -8.50 5.74
C TYR A 159 4.34 -9.51 5.02
N ALA A 160 4.78 -10.76 4.95
CA ALA A 160 4.03 -11.85 4.34
C ALA A 160 4.11 -13.12 5.19
N ARG A 161 3.07 -13.95 5.10
CA ARG A 161 3.18 -15.36 5.46
C ARG A 161 4.11 -16.07 4.46
N PRO A 162 4.75 -17.18 4.86
CA PRO A 162 5.58 -17.96 3.94
C PRO A 162 4.84 -18.30 2.64
N SER A 163 5.49 -18.10 1.50
CA SER A 163 4.96 -18.35 0.14
C SER A 163 3.82 -17.42 -0.30
N HIS A 164 3.58 -16.33 0.43
CA HIS A 164 2.59 -15.30 0.06
C HIS A 164 3.24 -13.95 -0.28
N GLU A 165 4.54 -13.90 -0.49
CA GLU A 165 5.24 -12.68 -0.89
C GLU A 165 4.71 -12.13 -2.21
N GLY A 166 4.50 -10.83 -2.29
CA GLY A 166 4.01 -10.16 -3.49
C GLY A 166 5.14 -9.94 -4.51
N LEU A 167 5.20 -10.76 -5.56
CA LEU A 167 6.22 -10.64 -6.62
C LEU A 167 6.29 -9.23 -7.23
N TYR A 168 5.13 -8.58 -7.41
CA TYR A 168 5.08 -7.21 -7.91
C TYR A 168 5.85 -6.25 -6.99
N ASN A 169 5.66 -6.37 -5.67
CA ASN A 169 6.33 -5.50 -4.70
C ASN A 169 7.84 -5.72 -4.70
N ILE A 170 8.28 -6.99 -4.74
CA ILE A 170 9.69 -7.35 -4.82
C ILE A 170 10.30 -6.74 -6.09
N ARG A 171 9.71 -7.00 -7.24
CA ARG A 171 10.26 -6.60 -8.53
C ARG A 171 10.28 -5.08 -8.74
N ILE A 172 9.24 -4.36 -8.25
CA ILE A 172 9.21 -2.89 -8.40
C ILE A 172 10.25 -2.22 -7.50
N MET A 173 10.59 -2.84 -6.35
CA MET A 173 11.61 -2.31 -5.43
C MET A 173 13.02 -2.73 -5.81
N ASP A 174 13.19 -3.91 -6.38
CA ASP A 174 14.49 -4.42 -6.82
C ASP A 174 15.10 -3.61 -7.98
N GLU A 175 14.27 -3.03 -8.83
CA GLU A 175 14.65 -2.16 -9.96
C GLU A 175 15.60 -2.80 -10.99
N HIS A 176 15.72 -4.14 -11.04
CA HIS A 176 16.58 -4.88 -11.97
C HIS A 176 15.83 -5.47 -13.16
N GLN A 177 14.69 -4.90 -13.52
CA GLN A 177 13.90 -5.35 -14.67
C GLN A 177 13.15 -4.21 -15.34
N MET A 178 12.79 -4.42 -16.60
CA MET A 178 11.91 -3.53 -17.32
C MET A 178 10.48 -3.60 -16.77
N ILE A 179 9.86 -2.46 -16.54
CA ILE A 179 8.46 -2.33 -16.14
C ILE A 179 7.77 -1.32 -17.04
N ILE A 180 6.79 -1.76 -17.82
CA ILE A 180 6.00 -0.88 -18.68
C ILE A 180 4.76 -0.41 -17.91
N ALA A 181 4.68 0.88 -17.66
CA ALA A 181 3.51 1.50 -17.01
C ALA A 181 2.51 1.98 -18.06
N LEU A 182 1.25 1.58 -17.87
CA LEU A 182 0.11 2.01 -18.68
C LEU A 182 -0.69 3.09 -17.94
N GLY A 183 -1.32 3.98 -18.69
CA GLY A 183 -2.18 5.02 -18.15
C GLY A 183 -1.47 6.34 -17.86
N ALA A 184 -2.28 7.40 -17.69
CA ALA A 184 -1.81 8.73 -17.33
C ALA A 184 -1.10 8.73 -15.97
N GLY A 185 0.03 9.45 -15.86
CA GLY A 185 0.83 9.51 -14.64
C GLY A 185 1.65 8.26 -14.33
N GLY A 186 1.54 7.20 -15.13
CA GLY A 186 2.37 6.01 -14.99
C GLY A 186 3.85 6.32 -15.32
N ILE A 187 4.78 5.63 -14.66
CA ILE A 187 6.22 5.77 -14.92
C ILE A 187 6.76 4.39 -15.27
N SER A 188 7.18 4.21 -16.53
CA SER A 188 7.90 3.01 -16.95
C SER A 188 9.33 3.04 -16.43
N LYS A 189 9.89 1.88 -16.18
CA LYS A 189 11.28 1.67 -15.80
C LYS A 189 11.93 0.86 -16.92
N ALA A 190 12.83 1.47 -17.68
CA ALA A 190 13.65 0.80 -18.66
C ALA A 190 14.98 0.42 -17.98
N TYR A 191 15.27 -0.87 -17.89
CA TYR A 191 16.50 -1.37 -17.30
C TYR A 191 17.41 -1.89 -18.40
N ASP A 192 18.61 -1.32 -18.48
CA ASP A 192 19.68 -1.79 -19.37
C ASP A 192 20.54 -2.81 -18.62
N PHE A 193 20.56 -4.05 -19.09
CA PHE A 193 21.28 -5.16 -18.46
C PHE A 193 22.81 -5.07 -18.64
N ASP A 194 23.29 -4.40 -19.70
CA ASP A 194 24.72 -4.28 -19.99
C ASP A 194 25.35 -3.18 -19.12
N SER A 195 24.75 -2.01 -19.09
CA SER A 195 25.23 -0.87 -18.29
C SER A 195 24.74 -0.93 -16.82
N ARG A 196 23.76 -1.78 -16.49
CA ARG A 196 23.08 -1.86 -15.19
C ARG A 196 22.48 -0.53 -14.76
N THR A 197 21.96 0.21 -15.70
CA THR A 197 21.32 1.51 -15.45
C THR A 197 19.82 1.43 -15.58
N LEU A 198 19.12 2.29 -14.82
CA LEU A 198 17.68 2.41 -14.84
C LEU A 198 17.26 3.78 -15.32
N GLU A 199 16.52 3.83 -16.41
CA GLU A 199 15.85 5.03 -16.89
C GLU A 199 14.38 5.03 -16.51
N ARG A 200 13.84 6.20 -16.13
CA ARG A 200 12.42 6.39 -15.83
C ARG A 200 11.74 7.16 -16.95
N VAL A 201 10.79 6.54 -17.62
CA VAL A 201 10.03 7.10 -18.74
C VAL A 201 8.60 7.42 -18.29
N PRO A 202 8.32 8.69 -17.91
CA PRO A 202 7.01 9.08 -17.41
C PRO A 202 6.00 9.28 -18.54
N ASN A 203 4.76 8.87 -18.31
CA ASN A 203 3.62 9.29 -19.08
C ASN A 203 3.16 10.70 -18.63
N VAL A 204 2.40 11.40 -19.46
CA VAL A 204 1.76 12.65 -19.05
C VAL A 204 0.72 12.40 -17.95
N ASN A 205 0.62 13.32 -16.98
CA ASN A 205 -0.29 13.15 -15.84
C ASN A 205 -1.76 13.38 -16.19
N ASN A 206 -2.05 14.22 -17.19
CA ASN A 206 -3.41 14.51 -17.60
C ASN A 206 -3.93 13.37 -18.49
N TYR A 207 -5.04 12.72 -18.09
CA TYR A 207 -5.59 11.57 -18.81
C TYR A 207 -6.12 11.92 -20.22
N LYS A 208 -6.63 13.14 -20.45
CA LYS A 208 -7.09 13.58 -21.76
C LYS A 208 -5.90 13.70 -22.72
N ILE A 209 -4.85 14.38 -22.30
CA ILE A 209 -3.61 14.53 -23.07
C ILE A 209 -2.96 13.14 -23.30
N TYR A 210 -3.03 12.24 -22.31
CA TYR A 210 -2.53 10.88 -22.47
C TYR A 210 -3.24 10.14 -23.61
N ILE A 211 -4.58 10.22 -23.67
CA ILE A 211 -5.38 9.58 -24.72
C ILE A 211 -5.08 10.22 -26.09
N GLU A 212 -5.05 11.56 -26.14
CA GLU A 212 -4.78 12.31 -27.39
C GLU A 212 -3.38 12.04 -27.96
N GLN A 213 -2.39 11.77 -27.08
CA GLN A 213 -0.99 11.57 -27.45
C GLN A 213 -0.50 10.15 -27.21
N ILE A 214 -1.38 9.15 -27.30
CA ILE A 214 -1.03 7.76 -26.96
C ILE A 214 0.16 7.24 -27.80
N ASP A 215 0.19 7.54 -29.09
CA ASP A 215 1.28 7.11 -29.98
C ASP A 215 2.63 7.69 -29.56
N LYS A 216 2.65 8.94 -29.09
CA LYS A 216 3.85 9.57 -28.56
C LYS A 216 4.31 8.88 -27.26
N MET A 217 3.37 8.44 -26.39
CA MET A 217 3.69 7.71 -25.17
C MET A 217 4.25 6.33 -25.49
N ILE A 218 3.72 5.66 -26.52
CA ILE A 218 4.21 4.35 -26.99
C ILE A 218 5.64 4.53 -27.53
N LYS A 219 5.86 5.49 -28.44
CA LYS A 219 7.17 5.75 -29.05
C LYS A 219 8.26 6.01 -28.00
N ARG A 220 7.97 6.84 -26.98
CA ARG A 220 8.93 7.08 -25.89
C ARG A 220 9.42 5.82 -25.18
N LYS A 221 8.58 4.79 -25.10
CA LYS A 221 8.92 3.52 -24.45
C LYS A 221 9.65 2.55 -25.39
N GLN A 222 9.52 2.77 -26.70
CA GLN A 222 10.24 1.98 -27.71
C GLN A 222 11.65 2.53 -27.93
N ASP A 223 11.85 3.85 -27.71
CA ASP A 223 13.11 4.54 -27.90
C ASP A 223 14.01 4.50 -26.64
N SER A 224 13.50 3.99 -25.49
CA SER A 224 14.22 3.80 -24.22
C SER A 224 14.47 2.32 -23.95
#